data_a46a178f4661b69d7b90ebad2717f427
#
_entry.id   a46a178f4661b69d7b90ebad2717f427
#
_cell.length_a   1.000
_cell.length_b   1.000
_cell.length_c   1.000
_cell.angle_alpha   90.00
_cell.angle_beta   90.00
_cell.angle_gamma   90.00
#
_symmetry.space_group_name_H-M   'P 1'
#
loop_
_entity.id
_entity.type
_entity.pdbx_description
1 polymer ?
#
loop_
_entity_poly.entity_id
_entity_poly.type
_entity_poly.pdbx_seq_one_letter_code
_entity_poly.pdbx_strand_id
1 'polypeptide(L)'
;MNPTRFDVVRDQSLACDHDNLVVQHLESKIMTTPRWTAADLPSQDRRIFIITGANSGIGLPTARALAEAGAHVVLAVRDVGRGEAAARSISGDCEVRRLDLADLASIHAFADSWQGEVDVLINNAGVMRTPERRTADRFELQIGTNHLGHFALTNLLLPRVTDRVVTVASGAHRGGSISLDDLNWQRRSYQRWAAYQQSKLANLLFTLELQRRLTAAGSPIRALAAHPGYAATNLQFRSERGLEDRVMAIANRLFAQTDEAGARPTLFAASQDLPGASYVGPDGFGEHRGYPTLVGRTAAASDVEMAKRLWILSEELTGVEFGLASAQSA
;
A
#
# COMPACT_ATOMS: atom_id res chain seq x y z
N MET A 1 -42.64 -56.16 7.19
CA MET A 1 -42.60 -55.16 8.29
C MET A 1 -41.35 -54.34 8.10
N ASN A 2 -41.55 -53.08 7.76
CA ASN A 2 -40.53 -52.14 7.35
C ASN A 2 -40.23 -51.18 8.54
N PRO A 3 -38.99 -50.86 8.88
CA PRO A 3 -38.75 -49.69 9.72
C PRO A 3 -38.02 -48.60 8.94
N THR A 4 -38.61 -47.47 8.96
CA THR A 4 -38.35 -46.10 8.61
C THR A 4 -36.88 -45.63 8.71
N ARG A 5 -36.43 -45.01 7.62
CA ARG A 5 -35.27 -44.10 7.52
C ARG A 5 -35.56 -42.80 8.27
N PHE A 6 -34.66 -42.40 9.12
CA PHE A 6 -34.57 -41.03 9.61
C PHE A 6 -33.54 -40.24 8.79
N ASP A 7 -34.03 -39.28 8.00
CA ASP A 7 -33.22 -38.30 7.32
C ASP A 7 -32.76 -37.24 8.34
N VAL A 8 -31.44 -37.12 8.54
CA VAL A 8 -30.84 -35.99 9.25
C VAL A 8 -30.52 -34.94 8.20
N VAL A 9 -31.38 -33.95 8.08
CA VAL A 9 -31.12 -32.71 7.35
C VAL A 9 -30.08 -31.92 8.15
N ARG A 10 -28.85 -31.82 7.65
CA ARG A 10 -27.84 -30.87 8.15
C ARG A 10 -28.17 -29.48 7.61
N ASP A 11 -28.61 -28.64 8.51
CA ASP A 11 -28.74 -27.22 8.29
C ASP A 11 -27.32 -26.59 8.27
N GLN A 12 -26.80 -26.27 7.09
CA GLN A 12 -25.52 -25.58 6.85
C GLN A 12 -25.71 -24.23 6.17
N SER A 13 -26.88 -23.59 6.25
CA SER A 13 -27.19 -22.40 5.45
C SER A 13 -27.16 -21.06 6.21
N LEU A 14 -26.81 -21.01 7.48
CA LEU A 14 -26.96 -19.77 8.29
C LEU A 14 -25.68 -18.99 8.59
N ALA A 15 -24.49 -19.48 8.19
CA ALA A 15 -23.23 -18.81 8.48
C ALA A 15 -22.67 -17.92 7.33
N CYS A 16 -23.22 -18.04 6.11
CA CYS A 16 -22.72 -17.29 4.93
C CYS A 16 -23.45 -15.99 4.61
N ASP A 17 -24.63 -15.75 5.18
CA ASP A 17 -25.48 -14.62 4.76
C ASP A 17 -25.14 -13.30 5.49
N HIS A 18 -24.57 -13.35 6.70
CA HIS A 18 -24.30 -12.12 7.46
C HIS A 18 -23.13 -11.32 6.87
N ASP A 19 -22.07 -11.99 6.43
CA ASP A 19 -20.90 -11.32 5.83
C ASP A 19 -21.25 -10.74 4.43
N ASN A 20 -22.10 -11.41 3.68
CA ASN A 20 -22.58 -10.93 2.38
C ASN A 20 -23.52 -9.71 2.50
N LEU A 21 -24.37 -9.67 3.53
CA LEU A 21 -25.28 -8.54 3.75
C LEU A 21 -24.54 -7.29 4.23
N VAL A 22 -23.48 -7.45 5.04
CA VAL A 22 -22.63 -6.34 5.51
C VAL A 22 -21.82 -5.78 4.34
N VAL A 23 -21.26 -6.64 3.49
CA VAL A 23 -20.53 -6.23 2.29
C VAL A 23 -21.45 -5.53 1.29
N GLN A 24 -22.64 -6.06 1.01
CA GLN A 24 -23.62 -5.44 0.10
C GLN A 24 -24.15 -4.10 0.65
N HIS A 25 -24.35 -3.97 1.95
CA HIS A 25 -24.81 -2.72 2.56
C HIS A 25 -23.73 -1.63 2.54
N LEU A 26 -22.45 -2.02 2.76
CA LEU A 26 -21.30 -1.14 2.61
C LEU A 26 -21.05 -0.77 1.15
N GLU A 27 -21.15 -1.70 0.23
CA GLU A 27 -21.06 -1.45 -1.21
C GLU A 27 -22.14 -0.47 -1.68
N SER A 28 -23.39 -0.62 -1.23
CA SER A 28 -24.48 0.30 -1.57
C SER A 28 -24.27 1.71 -1.03
N LYS A 29 -23.65 1.85 0.15
CA LYS A 29 -23.38 3.14 0.78
C LYS A 29 -22.18 3.87 0.15
N ILE A 30 -21.20 3.11 -0.39
CA ILE A 30 -20.02 3.65 -1.08
C ILE A 30 -20.37 3.97 -2.54
N MET A 31 -21.24 3.19 -3.19
CA MET A 31 -21.69 3.41 -4.58
C MET A 31 -22.53 4.68 -4.76
N THR A 32 -23.01 5.31 -3.69
CA THR A 32 -23.80 6.53 -3.75
C THR A 32 -23.00 7.82 -3.63
N THR A 33 -21.66 7.76 -3.48
CA THR A 33 -20.83 8.99 -3.50
C THR A 33 -20.21 9.16 -4.88
N PRO A 34 -20.95 9.81 -5.82
CA PRO A 34 -20.41 9.98 -7.16
C PRO A 34 -19.29 11.00 -7.15
N ARG A 35 -18.10 10.58 -7.64
CA ARG A 35 -16.99 11.47 -8.01
C ARG A 35 -16.23 12.10 -6.85
N TRP A 36 -15.93 11.32 -5.82
CA TRP A 36 -15.09 11.78 -4.71
C TRP A 36 -13.73 12.33 -5.21
N THR A 37 -13.34 13.48 -4.70
CA THR A 37 -12.10 14.21 -5.03
C THR A 37 -11.40 14.67 -3.76
N ALA A 38 -10.21 15.24 -3.87
CA ALA A 38 -9.53 15.83 -2.72
C ALA A 38 -10.33 16.97 -2.03
N ALA A 39 -11.26 17.61 -2.74
CA ALA A 39 -12.15 18.63 -2.15
C ALA A 39 -13.20 18.04 -1.19
N ASP A 40 -13.45 16.72 -1.29
CA ASP A 40 -14.37 16.00 -0.40
C ASP A 40 -13.64 15.40 0.83
N LEU A 41 -12.34 15.70 0.98
CA LEU A 41 -11.56 15.24 2.12
C LEU A 41 -12.11 15.88 3.41
N PRO A 42 -12.50 15.10 4.42
CA PRO A 42 -12.92 15.66 5.70
C PRO A 42 -11.75 16.35 6.40
N SER A 43 -12.04 17.24 7.37
CA SER A 43 -11.00 17.86 8.20
C SER A 43 -10.08 16.77 8.78
N GLN A 44 -8.79 17.02 8.70
CA GLN A 44 -7.73 16.18 9.26
C GLN A 44 -7.02 16.89 10.43
N ASP A 45 -7.67 17.88 11.05
CA ASP A 45 -7.12 18.65 12.15
C ASP A 45 -6.56 17.75 13.26
N ARG A 46 -5.36 18.06 13.71
CA ARG A 46 -4.62 17.34 14.76
C ARG A 46 -4.24 15.91 14.43
N ARG A 47 -4.44 15.43 13.21
CA ARG A 47 -4.00 14.11 12.78
C ARG A 47 -2.59 14.15 12.21
N ILE A 48 -1.82 13.10 12.48
CA ILE A 48 -0.44 12.96 12.04
C ILE A 48 -0.36 11.90 10.95
N PHE A 49 0.17 12.30 9.79
CA PHE A 49 0.37 11.44 8.63
C PHE A 49 1.85 11.30 8.32
N ILE A 50 2.36 10.07 8.24
CA ILE A 50 3.69 9.81 7.67
C ILE A 50 3.49 9.30 6.24
N ILE A 51 4.14 9.96 5.26
CA ILE A 51 4.05 9.60 3.84
C ILE A 51 5.44 9.34 3.30
N THR A 52 5.71 8.08 2.91
CA THR A 52 7.01 7.75 2.31
C THR A 52 7.08 8.23 0.86
N GLY A 53 8.21 8.82 0.46
CA GLY A 53 8.44 9.33 -0.88
C GLY A 53 7.55 10.51 -1.28
N ALA A 54 7.15 11.34 -0.32
CA ALA A 54 6.22 12.46 -0.51
C ALA A 54 6.78 13.67 -1.28
N ASN A 55 8.02 13.62 -1.73
CA ASN A 55 8.66 14.74 -2.45
C ASN A 55 8.42 14.76 -3.97
N SER A 56 7.64 13.83 -4.50
CA SER A 56 7.35 13.74 -5.95
C SER A 56 6.22 12.76 -6.27
N GLY A 57 5.80 12.71 -7.55
CA GLY A 57 4.76 11.79 -8.00
C GLY A 57 3.48 11.95 -7.19
N ILE A 58 2.73 10.87 -6.99
CA ILE A 58 1.45 10.89 -6.26
C ILE A 58 1.61 11.22 -4.76
N GLY A 59 2.79 11.02 -4.18
CA GLY A 59 3.06 11.34 -2.77
C GLY A 59 2.97 12.83 -2.47
N LEU A 60 3.43 13.69 -3.38
CA LEU A 60 3.40 15.13 -3.18
C LEU A 60 1.97 15.71 -3.16
N PRO A 61 1.09 15.47 -4.14
CA PRO A 61 -0.30 15.92 -4.05
C PRO A 61 -1.08 15.24 -2.90
N THR A 62 -0.73 14.00 -2.50
CA THR A 62 -1.29 13.38 -1.30
C THR A 62 -0.92 14.19 -0.05
N ALA A 63 0.36 14.53 0.12
CA ALA A 63 0.84 15.34 1.24
C ALA A 63 0.20 16.73 1.26
N ARG A 64 0.11 17.38 0.10
CA ARG A 64 -0.52 18.69 -0.04
C ARG A 64 -1.98 18.69 0.40
N ALA A 65 -2.78 17.77 -0.14
CA ALA A 65 -4.20 17.70 0.18
C ALA A 65 -4.47 17.43 1.67
N LEU A 66 -3.66 16.58 2.30
CA LEU A 66 -3.79 16.29 3.73
C LEU A 66 -3.38 17.50 4.60
N ALA A 67 -2.29 18.18 4.26
CA ALA A 67 -1.86 19.39 4.97
C ALA A 67 -2.87 20.54 4.82
N GLU A 68 -3.42 20.75 3.61
CA GLU A 68 -4.50 21.72 3.35
C GLU A 68 -5.79 21.39 4.11
N ALA A 69 -6.03 20.08 4.41
CA ALA A 69 -7.15 19.65 5.24
C ALA A 69 -6.86 19.73 6.77
N GLY A 70 -5.73 20.28 7.19
CA GLY A 70 -5.39 20.54 8.60
C GLY A 70 -4.49 19.48 9.25
N ALA A 71 -4.01 18.47 8.53
CA ALA A 71 -3.11 17.46 9.08
C ALA A 71 -1.69 18.00 9.30
N HIS A 72 -1.00 17.43 10.30
CA HIS A 72 0.47 17.45 10.35
C HIS A 72 1.02 16.35 9.45
N VAL A 73 1.78 16.72 8.40
CA VAL A 73 2.25 15.76 7.39
C VAL A 73 3.77 15.63 7.41
N VAL A 74 4.26 14.42 7.66
CA VAL A 74 5.67 14.07 7.63
C VAL A 74 6.04 13.54 6.25
N LEU A 75 6.86 14.31 5.53
CA LEU A 75 7.44 13.89 4.26
C LEU A 75 8.67 13.01 4.56
N ALA A 76 8.48 11.69 4.62
CA ALA A 76 9.55 10.74 4.84
C ALA A 76 10.27 10.45 3.51
N VAL A 77 11.47 11.00 3.30
CA VAL A 77 12.14 11.04 2.01
C VAL A 77 13.63 10.71 2.12
N ARG A 78 14.19 10.10 1.06
CA ARG A 78 15.61 9.78 1.01
C ARG A 78 16.49 11.02 0.86
N ASP A 79 16.07 11.94 0.01
CA ASP A 79 16.78 13.19 -0.29
C ASP A 79 16.07 14.35 0.43
N VAL A 80 16.65 14.78 1.55
CA VAL A 80 16.10 15.84 2.41
C VAL A 80 15.99 17.16 1.65
N GLY A 81 16.99 17.54 0.85
CA GLY A 81 16.97 18.79 0.10
C GLY A 81 15.81 18.86 -0.93
N ARG A 82 15.52 17.73 -1.60
CA ARG A 82 14.33 17.62 -2.46
C ARG A 82 13.04 17.58 -1.65
N GLY A 83 13.07 16.98 -0.46
CA GLY A 83 11.96 16.99 0.49
C GLY A 83 11.61 18.42 0.93
N GLU A 84 12.59 19.19 1.33
CA GLU A 84 12.42 20.60 1.75
C GLU A 84 11.92 21.48 0.59
N ALA A 85 12.41 21.24 -0.64
CA ALA A 85 11.92 21.95 -1.81
C ALA A 85 10.43 21.62 -2.07
N ALA A 86 10.02 20.37 -1.87
CA ALA A 86 8.62 19.96 -1.97
C ALA A 86 7.77 20.57 -0.85
N ALA A 87 8.24 20.52 0.40
CA ALA A 87 7.54 21.07 1.57
C ALA A 87 7.25 22.57 1.42
N ARG A 88 8.18 23.34 0.86
CA ARG A 88 7.95 24.77 0.55
C ARG A 88 6.78 25.03 -0.43
N SER A 89 6.37 24.03 -1.19
CA SER A 89 5.21 24.11 -2.12
C SER A 89 3.89 23.67 -1.52
N ILE A 90 3.90 23.23 -0.26
CA ILE A 90 2.72 22.78 0.48
C ILE A 90 2.24 23.90 1.38
N SER A 91 0.96 24.23 1.30
CA SER A 91 0.30 25.09 2.27
C SER A 91 -0.21 24.23 3.42
N GLY A 92 0.19 24.54 4.67
CA GLY A 92 -0.19 23.80 5.85
C GLY A 92 0.99 23.25 6.63
N ASP A 93 0.72 22.45 7.67
CA ASP A 93 1.72 21.97 8.59
C ASP A 93 2.40 20.71 8.04
N CYS A 94 3.69 20.82 7.74
CA CYS A 94 4.48 19.70 7.28
C CYS A 94 5.93 19.77 7.71
N GLU A 95 6.54 18.60 7.93
CA GLU A 95 7.97 18.46 8.22
C GLU A 95 8.63 17.45 7.28
N VAL A 96 9.94 17.56 7.12
CA VAL A 96 10.73 16.63 6.30
C VAL A 96 11.62 15.80 7.20
N ARG A 97 11.55 14.47 7.05
CA ARG A 97 12.45 13.54 7.74
C ARG A 97 13.15 12.62 6.76
N ARG A 98 14.42 12.34 7.03
CA ARG A 98 15.21 11.43 6.21
C ARG A 98 14.77 10.00 6.42
N LEU A 99 14.46 9.30 5.31
CA LEU A 99 14.14 7.88 5.27
C LEU A 99 14.59 7.29 3.93
N ASP A 100 15.52 6.34 3.94
CA ASP A 100 15.86 5.52 2.78
C ASP A 100 15.31 4.09 2.97
N LEU A 101 14.29 3.73 2.21
CA LEU A 101 13.68 2.41 2.27
C LEU A 101 14.55 1.31 1.64
N ALA A 102 15.66 1.66 1.00
CA ALA A 102 16.66 0.74 0.49
C ALA A 102 17.80 0.48 1.48
N ASP A 103 17.61 0.84 2.75
CA ASP A 103 18.60 0.72 3.82
C ASP A 103 17.89 0.47 5.16
N LEU A 104 17.98 -0.75 5.68
CA LEU A 104 17.34 -1.11 6.95
C LEU A 104 17.85 -0.28 8.12
N ALA A 105 19.14 0.10 8.13
CA ALA A 105 19.68 0.96 9.18
C ALA A 105 19.02 2.35 9.17
N SER A 106 18.73 2.90 7.98
CA SER A 106 17.98 4.15 7.85
C SER A 106 16.54 4.02 8.34
N ILE A 107 15.90 2.86 8.11
CA ILE A 107 14.53 2.59 8.56
C ILE A 107 14.49 2.50 10.10
N HIS A 108 15.42 1.77 10.72
CA HIS A 108 15.54 1.69 12.18
C HIS A 108 15.77 3.08 12.78
N ALA A 109 16.75 3.85 12.25
CA ALA A 109 17.04 5.20 12.73
C ALA A 109 15.82 6.13 12.65
N PHE A 110 15.01 6.02 11.58
CA PHE A 110 13.77 6.77 11.45
C PHE A 110 12.76 6.38 12.53
N ALA A 111 12.50 5.07 12.71
CA ALA A 111 11.54 4.57 13.68
C ALA A 111 11.96 4.89 15.13
N ASP A 112 13.24 4.72 15.46
CA ASP A 112 13.79 5.01 16.78
C ASP A 112 13.72 6.51 17.13
N SER A 113 13.88 7.38 16.15
CA SER A 113 13.76 8.82 16.31
C SER A 113 12.33 9.32 16.48
N TRP A 114 11.33 8.47 16.18
CA TRP A 114 9.93 8.88 16.21
C TRP A 114 9.40 8.90 17.65
N GLN A 115 8.79 10.03 18.02
CA GLN A 115 8.14 10.20 19.32
C GLN A 115 6.64 10.49 19.12
N GLY A 116 5.81 9.91 19.98
CA GLY A 116 4.36 10.12 19.93
C GLY A 116 3.61 9.16 19.00
N GLU A 117 2.35 9.45 18.77
CA GLU A 117 1.44 8.66 17.94
C GLU A 117 1.52 9.03 16.46
N VAL A 118 1.02 8.16 15.62
CA VAL A 118 0.86 8.34 14.16
C VAL A 118 -0.56 7.88 13.81
N ASP A 119 -1.39 8.77 13.31
CA ASP A 119 -2.74 8.35 12.91
C ASP A 119 -2.69 7.47 11.67
N VAL A 120 -1.95 7.90 10.66
CA VAL A 120 -1.91 7.18 9.38
C VAL A 120 -0.48 7.07 8.84
N LEU A 121 -0.07 5.83 8.57
CA LEU A 121 1.14 5.56 7.81
C LEU A 121 0.79 5.26 6.35
N ILE A 122 1.31 6.06 5.41
CA ILE A 122 1.12 5.85 3.96
C ILE A 122 2.43 5.34 3.35
N ASN A 123 2.48 4.04 3.07
CA ASN A 123 3.55 3.35 2.35
C ASN A 123 3.44 3.63 0.85
N ASN A 124 3.84 4.84 0.45
CA ASN A 124 3.67 5.34 -0.91
C ASN A 124 4.92 5.19 -1.79
N ALA A 125 6.11 5.32 -1.24
CA ALA A 125 7.35 5.27 -2.01
C ALA A 125 7.46 3.99 -2.86
N GLY A 126 8.15 4.12 -3.98
CA GLY A 126 8.40 2.94 -4.81
C GLY A 126 9.33 3.25 -5.98
N VAL A 127 9.92 2.20 -6.50
CA VAL A 127 10.72 2.21 -7.72
C VAL A 127 10.14 1.22 -8.73
N MET A 128 10.28 1.51 -10.02
CA MET A 128 9.67 0.72 -11.08
C MET A 128 10.66 0.48 -12.22
N ARG A 129 10.72 -0.76 -12.73
CA ARG A 129 11.51 -1.15 -13.92
C ARG A 129 13.00 -0.77 -13.82
N THR A 130 13.55 -0.78 -12.62
CA THR A 130 14.97 -0.47 -12.43
C THR A 130 15.87 -1.52 -13.11
N PRO A 131 17.08 -1.15 -13.55
CA PRO A 131 18.11 -2.14 -13.80
C PRO A 131 18.32 -3.04 -12.58
N GLU A 132 18.91 -4.20 -12.79
CA GLU A 132 19.30 -5.06 -11.67
C GLU A 132 20.26 -4.31 -10.73
N ARG A 133 19.78 -4.06 -9.53
CA ARG A 133 20.52 -3.39 -8.46
C ARG A 133 20.10 -3.99 -7.12
N ARG A 134 20.93 -3.75 -6.10
CA ARG A 134 20.68 -4.20 -4.75
C ARG A 134 20.55 -3.02 -3.79
N THR A 135 19.77 -3.22 -2.73
CA THR A 135 19.72 -2.32 -1.56
C THR A 135 21.02 -2.44 -0.76
N ALA A 136 21.18 -1.60 0.27
CA ALA A 136 22.29 -1.70 1.22
C ALA A 136 22.36 -3.10 1.87
N ASP A 137 21.19 -3.69 2.13
CA ASP A 137 21.03 -5.02 2.74
C ASP A 137 21.03 -6.16 1.71
N ARG A 138 21.42 -5.88 0.46
CA ARG A 138 21.53 -6.82 -0.66
C ARG A 138 20.22 -7.39 -1.20
N PHE A 139 19.07 -6.83 -0.87
CA PHE A 139 17.80 -7.20 -1.51
C PHE A 139 17.76 -6.70 -2.95
N GLU A 140 17.02 -7.39 -3.83
CA GLU A 140 16.72 -6.84 -5.14
C GLU A 140 16.00 -5.48 -4.95
N LEU A 141 16.38 -4.47 -5.71
CA LEU A 141 16.03 -3.08 -5.42
C LEU A 141 14.53 -2.82 -5.37
N GLN A 142 13.74 -3.47 -6.25
CA GLN A 142 12.29 -3.23 -6.30
C GLN A 142 11.57 -3.94 -5.15
N ILE A 143 11.87 -5.22 -4.88
CA ILE A 143 11.28 -5.91 -3.73
C ILE A 143 11.76 -5.31 -2.40
N GLY A 144 13.06 -4.94 -2.33
CA GLY A 144 13.64 -4.32 -1.15
C GLY A 144 12.99 -2.99 -0.80
N THR A 145 12.90 -2.08 -1.77
CA THR A 145 12.33 -0.73 -1.54
C THR A 145 10.80 -0.77 -1.42
N ASN A 146 10.10 -1.46 -2.35
CA ASN A 146 8.64 -1.37 -2.45
C ASN A 146 7.93 -2.21 -1.39
N HIS A 147 8.55 -3.30 -0.91
CA HIS A 147 7.95 -4.24 0.03
C HIS A 147 8.74 -4.38 1.33
N LEU A 148 9.97 -4.91 1.31
CA LEU A 148 10.71 -5.23 2.53
C LEU A 148 11.01 -3.99 3.38
N GLY A 149 11.34 -2.87 2.77
CA GLY A 149 11.54 -1.60 3.48
C GLY A 149 10.25 -1.08 4.13
N HIS A 150 9.12 -1.16 3.43
CA HIS A 150 7.83 -0.80 4.01
C HIS A 150 7.35 -1.80 5.06
N PHE A 151 7.65 -3.09 4.88
CA PHE A 151 7.39 -4.13 5.87
C PHE A 151 8.09 -3.79 7.19
N ALA A 152 9.41 -3.52 7.13
CA ALA A 152 10.20 -3.16 8.30
C ALA A 152 9.68 -1.85 8.94
N LEU A 153 9.52 -0.79 8.15
CA LEU A 153 9.02 0.50 8.63
C LEU A 153 7.67 0.37 9.33
N THR A 154 6.74 -0.36 8.71
CA THR A 154 5.39 -0.54 9.25
C THR A 154 5.44 -1.26 10.59
N ASN A 155 6.16 -2.38 10.70
CA ASN A 155 6.20 -3.15 11.94
C ASN A 155 6.93 -2.41 13.07
N LEU A 156 7.98 -1.65 12.77
CA LEU A 156 8.67 -0.81 13.75
C LEU A 156 7.81 0.35 14.27
N LEU A 157 6.98 0.96 13.41
CA LEU A 157 6.09 2.06 13.80
C LEU A 157 4.73 1.58 14.33
N LEU A 158 4.34 0.31 14.11
CA LEU A 158 3.01 -0.21 14.39
C LEU A 158 2.54 0.03 15.84
N PRO A 159 3.40 -0.06 16.88
CA PRO A 159 3.01 0.27 18.25
C PRO A 159 2.60 1.73 18.46
N ARG A 160 2.86 2.59 17.52
CA ARG A 160 2.53 4.03 17.57
C ARG A 160 1.41 4.42 16.59
N VAL A 161 1.05 3.52 15.67
CA VAL A 161 -0.06 3.76 14.72
C VAL A 161 -1.39 3.61 15.45
N THR A 162 -2.30 4.57 15.25
CA THR A 162 -3.59 4.61 15.98
C THR A 162 -4.81 4.33 15.11
N ASP A 163 -4.78 4.60 13.80
CA ASP A 163 -5.94 4.40 12.92
C ASP A 163 -5.64 3.42 11.78
N ARG A 164 -4.68 3.70 10.90
CA ARG A 164 -4.49 2.85 9.73
C ARG A 164 -3.11 2.89 9.07
N VAL A 165 -2.86 1.84 8.28
CA VAL A 165 -1.74 1.76 7.33
C VAL A 165 -2.31 1.66 5.93
N VAL A 166 -1.89 2.54 5.01
CA VAL A 166 -2.28 2.52 3.59
C VAL A 166 -1.06 2.17 2.74
N THR A 167 -1.12 1.06 2.01
CA THR A 167 -0.01 0.59 1.17
C THR A 167 -0.32 0.81 -0.31
N VAL A 168 0.54 1.56 -1.00
CA VAL A 168 0.37 1.83 -2.44
C VAL A 168 0.85 0.63 -3.26
N ALA A 169 -0.12 -0.07 -3.84
CA ALA A 169 0.05 -1.17 -4.79
C ALA A 169 0.04 -0.65 -6.25
N SER A 170 -0.38 -1.49 -7.20
CA SER A 170 -0.52 -1.15 -8.62
C SER A 170 -1.38 -2.19 -9.32
N GLY A 171 -2.07 -1.81 -10.40
CA GLY A 171 -2.69 -2.74 -11.34
C GLY A 171 -1.71 -3.76 -11.92
N ALA A 172 -0.41 -3.46 -11.89
CA ALA A 172 0.66 -4.38 -12.31
C ALA A 172 0.70 -5.69 -11.50
N HIS A 173 0.14 -5.75 -10.27
CA HIS A 173 0.05 -6.97 -9.46
C HIS A 173 -0.63 -8.13 -10.20
N ARG A 174 -1.52 -7.82 -11.18
CA ARG A 174 -2.26 -8.83 -11.96
C ARG A 174 -1.37 -9.77 -12.76
N GLY A 175 -0.18 -9.33 -13.17
CA GLY A 175 0.82 -10.16 -13.83
C GLY A 175 1.93 -10.65 -12.90
N GLY A 176 1.83 -10.40 -11.60
CA GLY A 176 2.85 -10.76 -10.63
C GLY A 176 2.75 -12.22 -10.17
N SER A 177 3.88 -12.75 -9.76
CA SER A 177 3.99 -14.02 -9.03
C SER A 177 5.02 -13.89 -7.92
N ILE A 178 4.81 -14.58 -6.79
CA ILE A 178 5.77 -14.64 -5.68
C ILE A 178 6.59 -15.92 -5.83
N SER A 179 7.91 -15.76 -5.87
CA SER A 179 8.88 -16.86 -5.82
C SER A 179 9.59 -16.79 -4.47
N LEU A 180 9.07 -17.51 -3.47
CA LEU A 180 9.64 -17.45 -2.12
C LEU A 180 11.09 -17.96 -2.08
N ASP A 181 11.41 -18.99 -2.88
CA ASP A 181 12.75 -19.55 -2.95
C ASP A 181 13.77 -18.63 -3.65
N ASP A 182 13.29 -17.62 -4.37
CA ASP A 182 14.13 -16.68 -5.11
C ASP A 182 13.49 -15.27 -5.18
N LEU A 183 13.01 -14.78 -4.03
CA LEU A 183 12.37 -13.48 -3.91
C LEU A 183 13.31 -12.36 -4.41
N ASN A 184 14.60 -12.54 -4.20
CA ASN A 184 15.67 -11.60 -4.52
C ASN A 184 16.29 -11.77 -5.93
N TRP A 185 15.72 -12.59 -6.82
CA TRP A 185 16.23 -12.77 -8.17
C TRP A 185 17.73 -13.17 -8.23
N GLN A 186 18.12 -14.14 -7.42
CA GLN A 186 19.52 -14.62 -7.34
C GLN A 186 19.79 -15.81 -8.25
N ARG A 187 18.74 -16.58 -8.60
CA ARG A 187 18.85 -17.84 -9.36
C ARG A 187 18.31 -17.72 -10.77
N ARG A 188 17.27 -16.92 -10.99
CA ARG A 188 16.63 -16.68 -12.30
C ARG A 188 17.11 -15.40 -12.94
N SER A 189 17.05 -15.33 -14.28
CA SER A 189 17.39 -14.12 -15.04
C SER A 189 16.50 -12.96 -14.63
N TYR A 190 17.11 -11.82 -14.34
CA TYR A 190 16.40 -10.62 -13.91
C TYR A 190 15.51 -10.05 -14.99
N GLN A 191 14.26 -9.85 -14.68
CA GLN A 191 13.25 -9.26 -15.55
C GLN A 191 12.64 -8.05 -14.85
N ARG A 192 13.00 -6.84 -15.31
CA ARG A 192 12.65 -5.55 -14.68
C ARG A 192 11.16 -5.42 -14.38
N TRP A 193 10.32 -5.81 -15.34
CA TRP A 193 8.87 -5.72 -15.20
C TRP A 193 8.32 -6.78 -14.26
N ALA A 194 8.76 -8.01 -14.37
CA ALA A 194 8.32 -9.08 -13.48
C ALA A 194 8.75 -8.84 -12.02
N ALA A 195 9.94 -8.25 -11.78
CA ALA A 195 10.36 -7.84 -10.44
C ALA A 195 9.46 -6.73 -9.88
N TYR A 196 9.05 -5.77 -10.70
CA TYR A 196 8.06 -4.77 -10.29
C TYR A 196 6.71 -5.39 -9.96
N GLN A 197 6.17 -6.24 -10.84
CA GLN A 197 4.91 -6.95 -10.64
C GLN A 197 4.94 -7.78 -9.36
N GLN A 198 6.02 -8.53 -9.12
CA GLN A 198 6.24 -9.27 -7.87
C GLN A 198 6.15 -8.35 -6.65
N SER A 199 6.83 -7.19 -6.67
CA SER A 199 6.83 -6.25 -5.54
C SER A 199 5.43 -5.67 -5.27
N LYS A 200 4.62 -5.45 -6.30
CA LYS A 200 3.26 -4.90 -6.14
C LYS A 200 2.23 -5.97 -5.72
N LEU A 201 2.44 -7.22 -6.12
CA LEU A 201 1.70 -8.35 -5.55
C LEU A 201 2.06 -8.55 -4.08
N ALA A 202 3.34 -8.47 -3.73
CA ALA A 202 3.81 -8.55 -2.34
C ALA A 202 3.15 -7.48 -1.44
N ASN A 203 2.94 -6.26 -1.95
CA ASN A 203 2.26 -5.20 -1.21
C ASN A 203 0.79 -5.53 -0.89
N LEU A 204 0.07 -6.20 -1.79
CA LEU A 204 -1.31 -6.66 -1.52
C LEU A 204 -1.36 -7.83 -0.54
N LEU A 205 -0.46 -8.79 -0.67
CA LEU A 205 -0.33 -9.90 0.28
C LEU A 205 0.08 -9.41 1.67
N PHE A 206 0.99 -8.44 1.74
CA PHE A 206 1.35 -7.75 2.98
C PHE A 206 0.14 -7.10 3.64
N THR A 207 -0.66 -6.33 2.88
CA THR A 207 -1.86 -5.68 3.41
C THR A 207 -2.86 -6.71 3.96
N LEU A 208 -3.05 -7.82 3.25
CA LEU A 208 -3.94 -8.91 3.65
C LEU A 208 -3.49 -9.55 4.97
N GLU A 209 -2.21 -9.92 5.07
CA GLU A 209 -1.67 -10.57 6.26
C GLU A 209 -1.54 -9.60 7.45
N LEU A 210 -1.18 -8.33 7.19
CA LEU A 210 -1.18 -7.30 8.23
C LEU A 210 -2.57 -7.14 8.85
N GLN A 211 -3.62 -7.04 8.03
CA GLN A 211 -4.98 -6.96 8.55
C GLN A 211 -5.37 -8.19 9.36
N ARG A 212 -5.03 -9.38 8.89
CA ARG A 212 -5.32 -10.63 9.60
C ARG A 212 -4.63 -10.65 10.98
N ARG A 213 -3.37 -10.23 11.06
CA ARG A 213 -2.60 -10.14 12.31
C ARG A 213 -3.15 -9.07 13.25
N LEU A 214 -3.51 -7.91 12.72
CA LEU A 214 -4.16 -6.84 13.51
C LEU A 214 -5.48 -7.32 14.12
N THR A 215 -6.32 -7.99 13.34
CA THR A 215 -7.58 -8.56 13.81
C THR A 215 -7.34 -9.63 14.90
N ALA A 216 -6.36 -10.51 14.71
CA ALA A 216 -6.00 -11.54 15.70
C ALA A 216 -5.43 -10.94 17.00
N ALA A 217 -4.77 -9.79 16.92
CA ALA A 217 -4.28 -9.03 18.07
C ALA A 217 -5.37 -8.16 18.76
N GLY A 218 -6.62 -8.16 18.24
CA GLY A 218 -7.70 -7.31 18.76
C GLY A 218 -7.46 -5.81 18.51
N SER A 219 -6.57 -5.45 17.58
CA SER A 219 -6.22 -4.07 17.28
C SER A 219 -7.30 -3.40 16.42
N PRO A 220 -7.68 -2.13 16.69
CA PRO A 220 -8.59 -1.36 15.85
C PRO A 220 -7.94 -0.83 14.58
N ILE A 221 -6.62 -0.94 14.43
CA ILE A 221 -5.87 -0.45 13.28
C ILE A 221 -6.32 -1.20 12.01
N ARG A 222 -6.46 -0.48 10.91
CA ARG A 222 -6.83 -1.03 9.61
C ARG A 222 -5.66 -1.03 8.64
N ALA A 223 -5.42 -2.13 7.97
CA ALA A 223 -4.50 -2.21 6.85
C ALA A 223 -5.28 -2.12 5.55
N LEU A 224 -4.98 -1.12 4.71
CA LEU A 224 -5.65 -0.83 3.46
C LEU A 224 -4.65 -0.78 2.32
N ALA A 225 -5.10 -1.03 1.10
CA ALA A 225 -4.30 -0.85 -0.10
C ALA A 225 -4.96 0.14 -1.06
N ALA A 226 -4.14 0.85 -1.84
CA ALA A 226 -4.62 1.71 -2.91
C ALA A 226 -3.73 1.57 -4.15
N HIS A 227 -4.28 1.83 -5.35
CA HIS A 227 -3.48 2.03 -6.55
C HIS A 227 -3.92 3.26 -7.32
N PRO A 228 -2.96 3.97 -7.94
CA PRO A 228 -3.23 5.24 -8.59
C PRO A 228 -3.89 5.11 -9.97
N GLY A 229 -4.19 3.89 -10.44
CA GLY A 229 -4.47 3.68 -11.84
C GLY A 229 -3.21 3.80 -12.70
N TYR A 230 -3.34 4.32 -13.92
CA TYR A 230 -2.22 4.61 -14.79
C TYR A 230 -1.82 6.09 -14.68
N ALA A 231 -0.99 6.41 -13.71
CA ALA A 231 -0.47 7.76 -13.52
C ALA A 231 0.93 7.89 -14.15
N ALA A 232 1.20 9.00 -14.85
CA ALA A 232 2.53 9.35 -15.35
C ALA A 232 3.40 9.87 -14.21
N THR A 233 3.60 9.05 -13.18
CA THR A 233 4.45 9.45 -12.06
C THR A 233 5.90 9.54 -12.52
N ASN A 234 6.69 10.42 -11.87
CA ASN A 234 8.15 10.47 -12.00
C ASN A 234 8.87 9.18 -11.51
N LEU A 235 8.17 8.07 -11.41
CA LEU A 235 8.71 6.70 -11.33
C LEU A 235 9.57 6.35 -12.58
N GLN A 236 10.00 7.41 -13.29
CA GLN A 236 10.58 7.38 -14.61
C GLN A 236 11.95 6.77 -14.62
N PHE A 237 12.07 5.83 -15.50
CA PHE A 237 12.97 5.78 -16.63
C PHE A 237 14.31 6.52 -16.41
N ARG A 238 15.13 5.98 -15.56
CA ARG A 238 16.57 6.09 -15.75
C ARG A 238 17.02 4.86 -16.58
N SER A 239 16.40 4.66 -17.75
CA SER A 239 16.90 3.70 -18.71
C SER A 239 17.67 4.44 -19.79
N GLU A 240 18.79 3.87 -20.16
CA GLU A 240 19.60 4.32 -21.27
C GLU A 240 18.79 4.16 -22.56
N ARG A 241 18.54 5.26 -23.23
CA ARG A 241 17.95 5.55 -24.53
C ARG A 241 17.63 4.34 -25.43
N GLY A 242 16.34 3.97 -25.51
CA GLY A 242 15.80 3.05 -26.52
C GLY A 242 14.55 3.62 -27.21
N LEU A 243 14.21 3.11 -28.40
CA LEU A 243 13.03 3.51 -29.17
C LEU A 243 11.74 3.23 -28.38
N GLU A 244 11.73 2.16 -27.58
CA GLU A 244 10.63 1.79 -26.69
C GLU A 244 10.32 2.88 -25.64
N ASP A 245 11.35 3.56 -25.13
CA ASP A 245 11.16 4.61 -24.12
C ASP A 245 10.50 5.86 -24.72
N ARG A 246 10.73 6.14 -26.02
CA ARG A 246 10.05 7.25 -26.71
C ARG A 246 8.58 6.95 -26.99
N VAL A 247 8.26 5.73 -27.41
CA VAL A 247 6.87 5.30 -27.64
C VAL A 247 6.10 5.31 -26.31
N MET A 248 6.71 4.81 -25.24
CA MET A 248 6.10 4.85 -23.89
C MET A 248 5.96 6.27 -23.35
N ALA A 249 6.88 7.18 -23.63
CA ALA A 249 6.76 8.58 -23.21
C ALA A 249 5.59 9.29 -23.90
N ILE A 250 5.34 8.99 -25.18
CA ILE A 250 4.17 9.52 -25.93
C ILE A 250 2.87 8.91 -25.40
N ALA A 251 2.83 7.59 -25.17
CA ALA A 251 1.68 6.92 -24.58
C ALA A 251 1.38 7.44 -23.16
N ASN A 252 2.41 7.64 -22.35
CA ASN A 252 2.26 8.24 -21.02
C ASN A 252 1.65 9.64 -21.08
N ARG A 253 2.03 10.47 -22.06
CA ARG A 253 1.51 11.83 -22.20
C ARG A 253 0.03 11.87 -22.62
N LEU A 254 -0.44 10.84 -23.32
CA LEU A 254 -1.81 10.78 -23.84
C LEU A 254 -2.79 10.03 -22.91
N PHE A 255 -2.30 9.04 -22.14
CA PHE A 255 -3.15 8.11 -21.40
C PHE A 255 -2.97 8.16 -19.89
N ALA A 256 -1.89 8.75 -19.37
CA ALA A 256 -1.68 8.82 -17.93
C ALA A 256 -2.53 9.92 -17.30
N GLN A 257 -2.99 9.66 -16.08
CA GLN A 257 -3.60 10.67 -15.21
C GLN A 257 -2.54 11.64 -14.68
N THR A 258 -3.00 12.82 -14.24
CA THR A 258 -2.15 13.71 -13.44
C THR A 258 -1.82 13.09 -12.09
N ASP A 259 -0.75 13.55 -11.46
CA ASP A 259 -0.35 13.07 -10.13
C ASP A 259 -1.46 13.34 -9.08
N GLU A 260 -2.23 14.44 -9.22
CA GLU A 260 -3.39 14.76 -8.37
C GLU A 260 -4.52 13.74 -8.54
N ALA A 261 -4.82 13.34 -9.76
CA ALA A 261 -5.83 12.30 -10.01
C ALA A 261 -5.36 10.93 -9.49
N GLY A 262 -4.07 10.63 -9.66
CA GLY A 262 -3.44 9.41 -9.13
C GLY A 262 -3.38 9.35 -7.60
N ALA A 263 -3.38 10.51 -6.91
CA ALA A 263 -3.40 10.58 -5.45
C ALA A 263 -4.77 10.24 -4.83
N ARG A 264 -5.88 10.42 -5.59
CA ARG A 264 -7.24 10.24 -5.08
C ARG A 264 -7.50 8.90 -4.40
N PRO A 265 -7.12 7.73 -4.98
CA PRO A 265 -7.35 6.45 -4.31
C PRO A 265 -6.61 6.33 -2.96
N THR A 266 -5.40 6.88 -2.87
CA THR A 266 -4.63 6.91 -1.62
C THR A 266 -5.28 7.82 -0.59
N LEU A 267 -5.73 9.02 -0.97
CA LEU A 267 -6.46 9.95 -0.10
C LEU A 267 -7.78 9.34 0.39
N PHE A 268 -8.52 8.67 -0.50
CA PHE A 268 -9.77 7.98 -0.16
C PHE A 268 -9.53 6.88 0.86
N ALA A 269 -8.53 6.02 0.64
CA ALA A 269 -8.16 4.96 1.58
C ALA A 269 -7.67 5.53 2.92
N ALA A 270 -6.99 6.68 2.90
CA ALA A 270 -6.45 7.32 4.10
C ALA A 270 -7.50 8.04 4.95
N SER A 271 -8.67 8.40 4.39
CA SER A 271 -9.65 9.26 5.05
C SER A 271 -11.04 8.67 5.23
N GLN A 272 -11.46 7.73 4.38
CA GLN A 272 -12.82 7.19 4.41
C GLN A 272 -12.93 6.00 5.36
N ASP A 273 -14.14 5.77 5.88
CA ASP A 273 -14.43 4.62 6.74
C ASP A 273 -14.57 3.35 5.89
N LEU A 274 -13.49 2.60 5.75
CA LEU A 274 -13.39 1.39 4.94
C LEU A 274 -13.05 0.18 5.80
N PRO A 275 -13.60 -0.99 5.49
CA PRO A 275 -13.19 -2.24 6.13
C PRO A 275 -11.69 -2.50 5.95
N GLY A 276 -11.09 -3.16 6.93
CA GLY A 276 -9.71 -3.64 6.79
C GLY A 276 -9.52 -4.56 5.58
N ALA A 277 -8.33 -4.59 5.03
CA ALA A 277 -7.96 -5.26 3.79
C ALA A 277 -8.65 -4.72 2.52
N SER A 278 -9.39 -3.59 2.57
CA SER A 278 -9.94 -2.97 1.36
C SER A 278 -8.84 -2.58 0.37
N TYR A 279 -9.18 -2.68 -0.92
CA TYR A 279 -8.32 -2.23 -2.01
C TYR A 279 -9.04 -1.16 -2.82
N VAL A 280 -8.46 0.03 -2.93
CA VAL A 280 -9.03 1.21 -3.58
C VAL A 280 -8.31 1.48 -4.89
N GLY A 281 -9.07 1.71 -5.93
CA GLY A 281 -8.57 2.10 -7.25
C GLY A 281 -9.55 2.99 -8.00
N PRO A 282 -9.21 3.45 -9.22
CA PRO A 282 -10.12 4.23 -10.06
C PRO A 282 -11.28 3.39 -10.61
N ASP A 283 -12.46 3.98 -10.73
CA ASP A 283 -13.70 3.36 -11.21
C ASP A 283 -13.83 3.25 -12.74
N GLY A 284 -12.91 3.83 -13.51
CA GLY A 284 -12.96 3.81 -14.97
C GLY A 284 -12.50 2.50 -15.59
N PHE A 285 -12.65 2.38 -16.92
CA PHE A 285 -12.33 1.17 -17.67
C PHE A 285 -10.91 0.64 -17.36
N GLY A 286 -10.84 -0.62 -16.98
CA GLY A 286 -9.59 -1.28 -16.60
C GLY A 286 -8.90 -0.66 -15.37
N GLU A 287 -9.59 0.15 -14.59
CA GLU A 287 -9.03 0.86 -13.44
C GLU A 287 -7.85 1.78 -13.81
N HIS A 288 -7.80 2.24 -15.06
CA HIS A 288 -6.70 3.09 -15.51
C HIS A 288 -6.83 4.53 -15.03
N ARG A 289 -8.03 5.04 -14.91
CA ARG A 289 -8.36 6.41 -14.49
C ARG A 289 -9.78 6.48 -13.96
N GLY A 290 -10.12 7.54 -13.23
CA GLY A 290 -11.46 7.74 -12.69
C GLY A 290 -11.44 8.25 -11.27
N TYR A 291 -12.56 8.03 -10.58
CA TYR A 291 -12.74 8.36 -9.17
C TYR A 291 -12.45 7.15 -8.29
N PRO A 292 -12.03 7.36 -7.03
CA PRO A 292 -11.71 6.25 -6.14
C PRO A 292 -12.96 5.43 -5.79
N THR A 293 -12.81 4.12 -5.87
CA THR A 293 -13.81 3.14 -5.46
C THR A 293 -13.12 1.88 -4.91
N LEU A 294 -13.89 0.99 -4.30
CA LEU A 294 -13.39 -0.34 -3.97
C LEU A 294 -13.23 -1.15 -5.26
N VAL A 295 -12.07 -1.77 -5.42
CA VAL A 295 -11.75 -2.58 -6.59
C VAL A 295 -11.34 -4.01 -6.21
N GLY A 296 -11.49 -4.92 -7.17
CA GLY A 296 -11.10 -6.31 -7.00
C GLY A 296 -9.58 -6.51 -7.06
N ARG A 297 -9.13 -7.61 -6.46
CA ARG A 297 -7.75 -8.10 -6.58
C ARG A 297 -7.74 -9.50 -7.17
N THR A 298 -6.58 -9.94 -7.70
CA THR A 298 -6.46 -11.29 -8.25
C THR A 298 -6.54 -12.35 -7.16
N ALA A 299 -6.84 -13.60 -7.56
CA ALA A 299 -6.77 -14.76 -6.66
C ALA A 299 -5.40 -14.86 -5.98
N ALA A 300 -4.31 -14.62 -6.73
CA ALA A 300 -2.94 -14.59 -6.17
C ALA A 300 -2.76 -13.51 -5.10
N ALA A 301 -3.44 -12.36 -5.21
CA ALA A 301 -3.39 -11.28 -4.21
C ALA A 301 -4.35 -11.52 -3.02
N SER A 302 -5.16 -12.58 -3.07
CA SER A 302 -6.08 -13.02 -2.02
C SER A 302 -5.66 -14.36 -1.39
N ASP A 303 -4.50 -14.90 -1.79
CA ASP A 303 -3.96 -16.14 -1.27
C ASP A 303 -3.40 -15.95 0.14
N VAL A 304 -4.18 -16.38 1.14
CA VAL A 304 -3.84 -16.25 2.56
C VAL A 304 -2.59 -17.04 2.94
N GLU A 305 -2.40 -18.22 2.36
CA GLU A 305 -1.24 -19.05 2.67
C GLU A 305 0.04 -18.47 2.07
N MET A 306 -0.03 -17.93 0.86
CA MET A 306 1.09 -17.19 0.29
C MET A 306 1.40 -15.93 1.09
N ALA A 307 0.38 -15.20 1.55
CA ALA A 307 0.54 -14.01 2.38
C ALA A 307 1.26 -14.31 3.71
N LYS A 308 0.89 -15.40 4.40
CA LYS A 308 1.56 -15.86 5.63
C LYS A 308 3.01 -16.24 5.36
N ARG A 309 3.26 -17.02 4.31
CA ARG A 309 4.63 -17.46 3.96
C ARG A 309 5.53 -16.28 3.56
N LEU A 310 5.00 -15.33 2.79
CA LEU A 310 5.72 -14.12 2.44
C LEU A 310 6.01 -13.25 3.67
N TRP A 311 5.07 -13.18 4.62
CA TRP A 311 5.27 -12.47 5.88
C TRP A 311 6.44 -13.05 6.68
N ILE A 312 6.44 -14.37 6.91
CA ILE A 312 7.53 -15.06 7.62
C ILE A 312 8.87 -14.81 6.94
N LEU A 313 8.94 -14.97 5.61
CA LEU A 313 10.16 -14.69 4.85
C LEU A 313 10.58 -13.21 4.98
N SER A 314 9.63 -12.28 5.05
CA SER A 314 9.94 -10.86 5.23
C SER A 314 10.48 -10.57 6.63
N GLU A 315 9.96 -11.23 7.68
CA GLU A 315 10.52 -11.19 9.04
C GLU A 315 11.96 -11.72 9.06
N GLU A 316 12.20 -12.88 8.44
CA GLU A 316 13.54 -13.48 8.34
C GLU A 316 14.55 -12.57 7.60
N LEU A 317 14.14 -11.98 6.49
CA LEU A 317 15.01 -11.14 5.67
C LEU A 317 15.31 -9.78 6.32
N THR A 318 14.33 -9.18 6.98
CA THR A 318 14.48 -7.84 7.58
C THR A 318 14.94 -7.88 9.04
N GLY A 319 14.79 -9.00 9.72
CA GLY A 319 15.01 -9.11 11.16
C GLY A 319 13.96 -8.35 11.99
N VAL A 320 12.84 -7.94 11.38
CA VAL A 320 11.78 -7.16 12.04
C VAL A 320 10.54 -8.04 12.15
N GLU A 321 10.08 -8.28 13.37
CA GLU A 321 8.90 -9.06 13.68
C GLU A 321 7.63 -8.19 13.72
N PHE A 322 6.46 -8.82 13.86
CA PHE A 322 5.18 -8.12 14.02
C PHE A 322 5.19 -7.20 15.24
N GLY A 323 4.92 -5.91 15.03
CA GLY A 323 5.15 -4.86 16.02
C GLY A 323 4.17 -4.83 17.22
N LEU A 324 3.09 -5.62 17.20
CA LEU A 324 2.14 -5.70 18.32
C LEU A 324 2.26 -7.05 19.04
N ALA A 325 2.25 -7.02 20.38
CA ALA A 325 2.18 -8.24 21.17
C ALA A 325 0.88 -9.00 20.86
N SER A 326 0.95 -10.34 20.75
CA SER A 326 -0.25 -11.16 20.62
C SER A 326 -1.09 -11.05 21.92
N ALA A 327 -2.40 -10.87 21.79
CA ALA A 327 -3.33 -10.79 22.94
C ALA A 327 -3.40 -12.06 23.80
N GLN A 328 -2.54 -13.06 23.52
CA GLN A 328 -2.53 -14.37 24.23
C GLN A 328 -1.53 -14.45 25.39
N SER A 329 -0.96 -13.34 25.84
CA SER A 329 0.01 -13.29 26.95
C SER A 329 -0.52 -12.56 28.19
N ALA A 330 -1.81 -12.47 28.38
CA ALA A 330 -2.43 -11.90 29.60
C ALA A 330 -3.37 -12.91 30.26
#